data_9f1d7b228b1773f323e3a7da08fd2c3e
#
_entry.id   9f1d7b228b1773f323e3a7da08fd2c3e
#
_cell.length_a   1.000
_cell.length_b   1.000
_cell.length_c   1.000
_cell.angle_alpha   90.00
_cell.angle_beta   90.00
_cell.angle_gamma   90.00
#
_symmetry.space_group_name_H-M   'P 1'
#
loop_
_entity.id
_entity.type
_entity.pdbx_description
1 polymer ?
#
loop_
_entity_poly.entity_id
_entity_poly.type
_entity_poly.pdbx_seq_one_letter_code
_entity_poly.pdbx_strand_id
1 'polypeptide(L)'
;MSEIGKLPCPFTDCGSSDAFCWNDDKQTGHCKSCDTGYPNRKQTHTWARDEYPLKERKPPVTQRSVTSSTYEGIRGIDSDVCQLYGIQLQLDEAGDAVRYAFKWPSNVKYRGYDEKKFWLKDKGSLDDLFGPDFNKGSSNRLYITEGEFDAASLYQILGKTFPVKSLPSATMSERFLKKNYDYINSFKEIIYAGEQDAPGKAAAEKLYELFPEKFFYVPMSKHKDANEFLTAGASDDLMWSARKPQRFSPDNFYLGDLDIETTIKTENPYSYVPTGHAGLDNKIRGLVKGGITFVKAPRGGGKTEMVRFFECGLLTSSPDVKIAMMHMEEQRSTTYRSMATYELGINVRTKEDAAANGVSEDDVIKAAQKIADDRTVVFELRSHDDPMKVLDYVRMAAVVYGVDYVFIDHVQRLAYLSQGGADGATSLLTAVGSRMAQLAKELDIGVVFISQVNDDGRTKYAGSLEEEAIICIK
;
A
#
# COMPACT_ATOMS: atom_id res chain seq x y z
N MET A 1 -2.63 24.83 11.62
CA MET A 1 -4.04 24.65 11.21
C MET A 1 -4.89 25.28 12.28
N SER A 2 -5.47 26.43 12.00
CA SER A 2 -6.38 27.13 12.93
C SER A 2 -7.82 26.78 12.56
N GLU A 3 -8.23 25.56 12.90
CA GLU A 3 -9.63 25.17 12.84
C GLU A 3 -10.27 25.43 14.21
N ILE A 4 -11.24 26.31 14.26
CA ILE A 4 -12.01 26.61 15.47
C ILE A 4 -13.30 25.79 15.38
N GLY A 5 -13.43 24.79 16.23
CA GLY A 5 -14.61 23.93 16.33
C GLY A 5 -15.56 24.35 17.47
N LYS A 6 -16.73 23.74 17.53
CA LYS A 6 -17.77 23.96 18.57
C LYS A 6 -18.32 25.39 18.60
N LEU A 7 -18.56 25.95 17.43
CA LEU A 7 -19.21 27.26 17.30
C LEU A 7 -20.72 27.10 17.05
N PRO A 8 -21.54 28.08 17.42
CA PRO A 8 -22.94 28.11 17.05
C PRO A 8 -23.11 28.12 15.53
N CYS A 9 -24.11 27.40 15.03
CA CYS A 9 -24.38 27.38 13.60
C CYS A 9 -24.93 28.73 13.16
N PRO A 10 -24.31 29.37 12.16
CA PRO A 10 -24.73 30.65 11.66
C PRO A 10 -25.95 30.60 10.74
N PHE A 11 -26.41 29.41 10.40
CA PHE A 11 -27.57 29.25 9.51
C PHE A 11 -28.85 29.18 10.33
N THR A 12 -29.75 30.11 10.08
CA THR A 12 -30.95 30.41 10.88
C THR A 12 -31.86 29.19 11.13
N ASP A 13 -31.85 28.22 10.23
CA ASP A 13 -32.75 27.07 10.28
C ASP A 13 -32.15 25.86 11.02
N CYS A 14 -30.90 25.96 11.48
CA CYS A 14 -30.19 24.82 12.11
C CYS A 14 -30.33 24.79 13.64
N GLY A 15 -30.23 25.95 14.29
CA GLY A 15 -30.33 26.08 15.77
C GLY A 15 -29.24 25.35 16.57
N SER A 16 -28.21 24.75 15.97
CA SER A 16 -27.15 24.07 16.67
C SER A 16 -26.20 25.07 17.33
N SER A 17 -25.89 24.86 18.62
CA SER A 17 -25.01 25.73 19.43
C SER A 17 -23.51 25.41 19.30
N ASP A 18 -23.12 24.26 18.72
CA ASP A 18 -21.74 23.75 18.77
C ASP A 18 -21.28 22.93 17.56
N ALA A 19 -22.09 22.85 16.51
CA ALA A 19 -21.79 22.00 15.35
C ALA A 19 -21.06 22.72 14.21
N PHE A 20 -20.80 24.03 14.30
CA PHE A 20 -20.11 24.78 13.27
C PHE A 20 -18.60 24.79 13.52
N CYS A 21 -17.85 24.45 12.47
CA CYS A 21 -16.39 24.52 12.45
C CYS A 21 -15.94 25.59 11.47
N TRP A 22 -15.03 26.47 11.88
CA TRP A 22 -14.47 27.54 11.08
C TRP A 22 -12.98 27.29 10.79
N ASN A 23 -12.56 27.48 9.55
CA ASN A 23 -11.16 27.45 9.16
C ASN A 23 -10.68 28.86 8.79
N ASP A 24 -9.86 29.43 9.67
CA ASP A 24 -9.40 30.81 9.57
C ASP A 24 -8.47 31.04 8.35
N ASP A 25 -7.68 30.03 7.99
CA ASP A 25 -6.74 30.12 6.86
C ASP A 25 -7.48 30.14 5.51
N LYS A 26 -8.55 29.34 5.40
CA LYS A 26 -9.34 29.22 4.18
C LYS A 26 -10.52 30.17 4.13
N GLN A 27 -10.83 30.83 5.25
CA GLN A 27 -12.04 31.67 5.40
C GLN A 27 -13.31 30.92 5.01
N THR A 28 -13.39 29.66 5.43
CA THR A 28 -14.53 28.78 5.16
C THR A 28 -14.99 28.12 6.45
N GLY A 29 -16.28 27.86 6.54
CA GLY A 29 -16.85 27.13 7.68
C GLY A 29 -17.81 26.05 7.21
N HIS A 30 -18.09 25.09 8.07
CA HIS A 30 -19.02 24.00 7.80
C HIS A 30 -19.75 23.60 9.06
N CYS A 31 -21.07 23.47 8.98
CA CYS A 31 -21.89 22.98 10.07
C CYS A 31 -22.16 21.49 9.91
N LYS A 32 -21.72 20.68 10.87
CA LYS A 32 -21.91 19.22 10.88
C LYS A 32 -23.37 18.80 11.17
N SER A 33 -24.18 19.72 11.71
CA SER A 33 -25.58 19.41 12.05
C SER A 33 -26.52 19.56 10.86
N CYS A 34 -26.35 20.61 10.05
CA CYS A 34 -27.19 20.85 8.87
C CYS A 34 -26.46 20.64 7.53
N ASP A 35 -25.21 20.17 7.56
CA ASP A 35 -24.35 19.89 6.41
C ASP A 35 -24.18 21.10 5.46
N THR A 36 -24.21 22.32 6.02
CA THR A 36 -24.14 23.56 5.24
C THR A 36 -22.78 24.22 5.39
N GLY A 37 -22.15 24.55 4.25
CA GLY A 37 -20.86 25.22 4.20
C GLY A 37 -20.95 26.72 4.06
N TYR A 38 -19.99 27.46 4.63
CA TYR A 38 -19.79 28.88 4.45
C TYR A 38 -18.46 29.18 3.72
N PRO A 39 -18.36 30.11 2.77
CA PRO A 39 -19.47 30.90 2.26
C PRO A 39 -20.44 30.07 1.40
N ASN A 40 -21.71 30.20 1.71
CA ASN A 40 -22.74 29.64 0.84
C ASN A 40 -22.81 30.50 -0.41
N ARG A 41 -22.54 29.95 -1.59
CA ARG A 41 -22.56 30.68 -2.87
C ARG A 41 -23.90 31.33 -3.22
N LYS A 42 -24.97 30.96 -2.51
CA LYS A 42 -26.34 31.48 -2.72
C LYS A 42 -26.76 32.54 -1.71
N GLN A 43 -26.02 32.78 -0.65
CA GLN A 43 -26.36 33.72 0.41
C GLN A 43 -25.15 34.54 0.83
N THR A 44 -25.13 35.84 0.54
CA THR A 44 -24.12 36.78 1.05
C THR A 44 -24.57 37.25 2.44
N HIS A 45 -24.15 36.55 3.50
CA HIS A 45 -24.44 36.99 4.85
C HIS A 45 -23.33 37.90 5.38
N THR A 46 -23.71 39.14 5.71
CA THR A 46 -22.80 40.16 6.27
C THR A 46 -22.36 39.83 7.71
N TRP A 47 -23.19 39.15 8.49
CA TRP A 47 -22.93 38.83 9.90
C TRP A 47 -21.65 37.99 10.14
N ALA A 48 -21.25 37.12 9.21
CA ALA A 48 -20.02 36.34 9.36
C ALA A 48 -18.74 37.20 9.35
N ARG A 49 -18.79 38.38 8.75
CA ARG A 49 -17.69 39.35 8.76
C ARG A 49 -17.54 40.06 10.10
N ASP A 50 -18.65 40.25 10.82
CA ASP A 50 -18.68 40.96 12.10
C ASP A 50 -18.32 40.02 13.25
N GLU A 51 -18.76 38.75 13.20
CA GLU A 51 -18.52 37.76 14.22
C GLU A 51 -17.16 37.01 14.03
N TYR A 52 -16.71 36.86 12.79
CA TYR A 52 -15.44 36.26 12.42
C TYR A 52 -14.65 37.23 11.51
N PRO A 53 -14.04 38.29 12.07
CA PRO A 53 -13.33 39.30 11.30
C PRO A 53 -12.24 38.63 10.45
N LEU A 54 -12.26 38.98 9.16
CA LEU A 54 -11.22 38.56 8.23
C LEU A 54 -9.88 39.06 8.80
N LYS A 55 -8.98 38.15 9.19
CA LYS A 55 -7.59 38.54 9.34
C LYS A 55 -7.17 39.17 8.02
N GLU A 56 -6.60 40.37 8.08
CA GLU A 56 -6.02 41.01 6.89
C GLU A 56 -5.21 39.97 6.14
N ARG A 57 -5.60 39.71 4.90
CA ARG A 57 -4.75 38.87 4.03
C ARG A 57 -3.40 39.54 4.03
N LYS A 58 -2.40 38.86 4.57
CA LYS A 58 -1.03 39.25 4.26
C LYS A 58 -0.97 39.48 2.76
N PRO A 59 -0.48 40.63 2.28
CA PRO A 59 -0.40 40.90 0.86
C PRO A 59 0.23 39.65 0.21
N PRO A 60 -0.27 39.22 -0.97
CA PRO A 60 0.31 38.08 -1.64
C PRO A 60 1.81 38.33 -1.67
N VAL A 61 2.57 37.44 -1.03
CA VAL A 61 4.04 37.49 -1.09
C VAL A 61 4.34 37.52 -2.58
N THR A 62 4.78 38.67 -3.08
CA THR A 62 5.19 38.84 -4.47
C THR A 62 6.18 37.71 -4.71
N GLN A 63 5.80 36.72 -5.50
CA GLN A 63 6.69 35.61 -5.83
C GLN A 63 7.91 36.27 -6.49
N ARG A 64 9.04 36.34 -5.77
CA ARG A 64 10.31 36.82 -6.35
C ARG A 64 10.55 36.02 -7.63
N SER A 65 10.78 36.75 -8.73
CA SER A 65 11.05 36.09 -10.02
C SER A 65 12.39 35.37 -9.93
N VAL A 66 12.40 34.09 -10.28
CA VAL A 66 13.64 33.32 -10.34
C VAL A 66 14.38 33.65 -11.64
N THR A 67 15.62 34.10 -11.55
CA THR A 67 16.45 34.47 -12.71
C THR A 67 17.64 33.54 -12.93
N SER A 68 18.11 32.88 -11.86
CA SER A 68 19.23 31.94 -11.94
C SER A 68 19.07 30.77 -10.96
N SER A 69 19.94 29.77 -11.08
CA SER A 69 20.01 28.64 -10.16
C SER A 69 21.44 28.17 -9.97
N THR A 70 21.72 27.65 -8.77
CA THR A 70 23.03 27.10 -8.42
C THR A 70 22.88 25.74 -7.72
N TYR A 71 23.94 24.95 -7.73
CA TYR A 71 24.10 23.72 -6.96
C TYR A 71 24.95 23.92 -5.70
N GLU A 72 25.45 25.13 -5.47
CA GLU A 72 26.36 25.47 -4.36
C GLU A 72 25.60 26.05 -3.17
N GLY A 73 26.21 25.93 -1.99
CA GLY A 73 25.69 26.52 -0.76
C GLY A 73 24.38 25.89 -0.25
N ILE A 74 24.06 24.67 -0.65
CA ILE A 74 22.81 24.00 -0.32
C ILE A 74 22.99 23.13 0.93
N ARG A 75 22.72 23.69 2.11
CA ARG A 75 22.61 22.95 3.38
C ARG A 75 23.78 21.99 3.69
N GLY A 76 25.02 22.36 3.35
CA GLY A 76 26.22 21.55 3.58
C GLY A 76 26.42 20.40 2.59
N ILE A 77 25.54 20.26 1.61
CA ILE A 77 25.64 19.23 0.58
C ILE A 77 26.61 19.71 -0.52
N ASP A 78 27.55 18.85 -0.92
CA ASP A 78 28.50 19.11 -1.99
C ASP A 78 27.80 19.43 -3.31
N SER A 79 28.37 20.34 -4.12
CA SER A 79 27.73 20.73 -5.39
C SER A 79 27.61 19.61 -6.40
N ASP A 80 28.56 18.68 -6.45
CA ASP A 80 28.47 17.47 -7.28
C ASP A 80 27.35 16.52 -6.86
N VAL A 81 27.09 16.39 -5.54
CA VAL A 81 25.96 15.62 -5.00
C VAL A 81 24.65 16.33 -5.31
N CYS A 82 24.59 17.65 -5.12
CA CYS A 82 23.40 18.43 -5.50
C CYS A 82 23.09 18.28 -7.00
N GLN A 83 24.11 18.32 -7.85
CA GLN A 83 23.97 18.12 -9.30
C GLN A 83 23.48 16.71 -9.62
N LEU A 84 24.05 15.68 -8.98
CA LEU A 84 23.66 14.27 -9.16
C LEU A 84 22.20 14.03 -8.77
N TYR A 85 21.75 14.63 -7.66
CA TYR A 85 20.37 14.51 -7.16
C TYR A 85 19.39 15.48 -7.84
N GLY A 86 19.87 16.43 -8.64
CA GLY A 86 19.04 17.46 -9.25
C GLY A 86 18.43 18.42 -8.23
N ILE A 87 19.17 18.74 -7.16
CA ILE A 87 18.79 19.71 -6.12
C ILE A 87 19.39 21.06 -6.46
N GLN A 88 18.56 22.06 -6.69
CA GLN A 88 19.00 23.41 -7.05
C GLN A 88 18.50 24.44 -6.05
N LEU A 89 19.32 25.45 -5.76
CA LEU A 89 18.92 26.69 -5.14
C LEU A 89 18.59 27.70 -6.25
N GLN A 90 17.39 28.23 -6.27
CA GLN A 90 16.93 29.21 -7.24
C GLN A 90 16.97 30.61 -6.63
N LEU A 91 17.56 31.54 -7.39
CA LEU A 91 17.88 32.87 -6.96
C LEU A 91 17.12 33.94 -7.78
N ASP A 92 16.84 35.09 -7.18
CA ASP A 92 16.31 36.27 -7.87
C ASP A 92 17.39 37.11 -8.55
N GLU A 93 17.01 38.25 -9.10
CA GLU A 93 17.92 39.19 -9.80
C GLU A 93 19.00 39.77 -8.89
N ALA A 94 18.75 39.88 -7.59
CA ALA A 94 19.68 40.35 -6.60
C ALA A 94 20.66 39.25 -6.14
N GLY A 95 20.43 38.00 -6.54
CA GLY A 95 21.19 36.86 -6.10
C GLY A 95 20.67 36.24 -4.79
N ASP A 96 19.53 36.72 -4.28
CA ASP A 96 18.96 36.22 -3.05
C ASP A 96 18.19 34.89 -3.29
N ALA A 97 18.28 34.00 -2.31
CA ALA A 97 17.62 32.70 -2.37
C ALA A 97 16.10 32.83 -2.33
N VAL A 98 15.41 32.20 -3.28
CA VAL A 98 13.92 32.20 -3.42
C VAL A 98 13.34 30.87 -2.99
N ARG A 99 13.88 29.78 -3.53
CA ARG A 99 13.36 28.43 -3.30
C ARG A 99 14.38 27.37 -3.69
N TYR A 100 14.17 26.18 -3.16
CA TYR A 100 14.81 24.96 -3.63
C TYR A 100 13.96 24.28 -4.71
N ALA A 101 14.63 23.67 -5.68
CA ALA A 101 14.00 22.84 -6.72
C ALA A 101 14.58 21.43 -6.66
N PHE A 102 13.73 20.43 -6.59
CA PHE A 102 14.08 19.01 -6.58
C PHE A 102 13.58 18.38 -7.87
N LYS A 103 14.49 17.87 -8.67
CA LYS A 103 14.13 17.20 -9.94
C LYS A 103 13.78 15.75 -9.68
N TRP A 104 12.49 15.47 -9.62
CA TRP A 104 11.96 14.10 -9.59
C TRP A 104 11.85 13.51 -10.99
N PRO A 105 11.83 12.16 -11.15
CA PRO A 105 11.68 11.54 -12.46
C PRO A 105 10.45 12.03 -13.23
N SER A 106 9.32 12.26 -12.55
CA SER A 106 8.04 12.62 -13.17
C SER A 106 7.67 14.11 -13.04
N ASN A 107 8.36 14.90 -12.17
CA ASN A 107 7.97 16.28 -11.90
C ASN A 107 9.14 17.06 -11.28
N VAL A 108 8.94 18.35 -11.02
CA VAL A 108 9.82 19.16 -10.16
C VAL A 108 9.04 19.57 -8.92
N LYS A 109 9.57 19.22 -7.74
CA LYS A 109 9.03 19.66 -6.46
C LYS A 109 9.80 20.90 -6.02
N TYR A 110 9.08 21.91 -5.58
CA TYR A 110 9.66 23.14 -5.03
C TYR A 110 9.45 23.20 -3.53
N ARG A 111 10.41 23.81 -2.83
CA ARG A 111 10.31 24.19 -1.42
C ARG A 111 10.73 25.64 -1.27
N GLY A 112 9.88 26.46 -0.66
CA GLY A 112 10.25 27.86 -0.33
C GLY A 112 11.50 27.93 0.53
N TYR A 113 12.35 28.94 0.30
CA TYR A 113 13.59 29.11 1.05
C TYR A 113 13.29 29.53 2.49
N ASP A 114 12.50 30.59 2.67
CA ASP A 114 12.16 31.15 3.98
C ASP A 114 10.99 30.40 4.67
N GLU A 115 10.13 29.73 3.90
CA GLU A 115 8.97 29.04 4.41
C GLU A 115 9.00 27.56 4.02
N LYS A 116 8.69 26.65 4.96
CA LYS A 116 8.54 25.21 4.68
C LYS A 116 7.23 24.94 3.92
N LYS A 117 7.08 25.56 2.74
CA LYS A 117 5.95 25.38 1.83
C LYS A 117 6.39 24.61 0.60
N PHE A 118 5.65 23.58 0.24
CA PHE A 118 5.95 22.71 -0.90
C PHE A 118 4.89 22.84 -1.98
N TRP A 119 5.30 22.75 -3.24
CA TRP A 119 4.40 22.65 -4.40
C TRP A 119 5.10 21.94 -5.55
N LEU A 120 4.30 21.42 -6.49
CA LEU A 120 4.80 20.81 -7.71
C LEU A 120 4.79 21.81 -8.86
N LYS A 121 5.70 21.65 -9.82
CA LYS A 121 5.73 22.44 -11.05
C LYS A 121 4.47 22.17 -11.88
N ASP A 122 4.20 20.91 -12.14
CA ASP A 122 3.07 20.46 -12.93
C ASP A 122 2.03 19.78 -12.04
N LYS A 123 0.75 19.79 -12.46
CA LYS A 123 -0.31 19.06 -11.75
C LYS A 123 -0.01 17.57 -11.77
N GLY A 124 -0.13 16.90 -10.63
CA GLY A 124 0.09 15.47 -10.50
C GLY A 124 0.53 15.04 -9.11
N SER A 125 0.91 13.79 -8.98
CA SER A 125 1.49 13.18 -7.78
C SER A 125 2.93 12.77 -8.03
N LEU A 126 3.67 12.57 -6.95
CA LEU A 126 5.00 11.98 -6.99
C LEU A 126 4.87 10.49 -6.63
N ASP A 127 5.06 9.64 -7.62
CA ASP A 127 4.96 8.19 -7.46
C ASP A 127 6.29 7.48 -7.71
N ASP A 128 7.38 8.23 -7.73
CA ASP A 128 8.75 7.74 -7.90
C ASP A 128 9.52 7.79 -6.58
N LEU A 129 10.63 7.06 -6.51
CA LEU A 129 11.68 7.32 -5.53
C LEU A 129 12.53 8.50 -6.02
N PHE A 130 12.81 9.46 -5.13
CA PHE A 130 13.71 10.58 -5.44
C PHE A 130 15.17 10.13 -5.43
N GLY A 131 15.95 10.72 -6.30
CA GLY A 131 17.41 10.53 -6.41
C GLY A 131 17.82 9.91 -7.74
N PRO A 132 19.13 9.81 -7.98
CA PRO A 132 19.67 9.33 -9.26
C PRO A 132 19.31 7.87 -9.55
N ASP A 133 19.35 7.49 -10.82
CA ASP A 133 19.12 6.12 -11.23
C ASP A 133 20.34 5.26 -10.89
N PHE A 134 20.23 4.55 -9.78
CA PHE A 134 21.19 3.51 -9.44
C PHE A 134 20.80 2.20 -10.13
N ASN A 135 21.73 1.59 -10.83
CA ASN A 135 21.48 0.31 -11.51
C ASN A 135 21.09 -0.78 -10.50
N LYS A 136 20.12 -1.60 -10.88
CA LYS A 136 19.78 -2.82 -10.14
C LYS A 136 21.02 -3.67 -9.98
N GLY A 137 21.34 -4.09 -8.74
CA GLY A 137 22.52 -4.91 -8.45
C GLY A 137 23.85 -4.15 -8.35
N SER A 138 23.87 -2.82 -8.46
CA SER A 138 25.07 -2.00 -8.20
C SER A 138 25.52 -2.06 -6.75
N SER A 139 24.64 -2.43 -5.84
CA SER A 139 24.90 -2.63 -4.41
C SER A 139 23.94 -3.68 -3.85
N ASN A 140 24.35 -4.34 -2.76
CA ASN A 140 23.44 -5.19 -1.98
C ASN A 140 22.48 -4.36 -1.12
N ARG A 141 22.78 -3.08 -0.87
CA ARG A 141 22.08 -2.19 0.05
C ARG A 141 21.39 -1.05 -0.67
N LEU A 142 20.15 -0.78 -0.31
CA LEU A 142 19.41 0.43 -0.66
C LEU A 142 19.08 1.17 0.64
N TYR A 143 19.47 2.44 0.72
CA TYR A 143 19.05 3.33 1.80
C TYR A 143 17.82 4.13 1.35
N ILE A 144 16.86 4.28 2.25
CA ILE A 144 15.61 5.03 2.01
C ILE A 144 15.46 6.08 3.11
N THR A 145 15.27 7.34 2.72
CA THR A 145 15.01 8.49 3.61
C THR A 145 13.62 9.06 3.34
N GLU A 146 13.17 10.01 4.17
CA GLU A 146 11.90 10.71 3.97
C GLU A 146 12.02 11.98 3.13
N GLY A 147 13.14 12.65 3.20
CA GLY A 147 13.36 13.95 2.58
C GLY A 147 14.43 13.95 1.49
N GLU A 148 14.27 14.85 0.52
CA GLU A 148 15.21 14.99 -0.60
C GLU A 148 16.60 15.42 -0.13
N PHE A 149 16.67 16.33 0.84
CA PHE A 149 17.94 16.75 1.43
C PHE A 149 18.60 15.61 2.20
N ASP A 150 17.81 14.80 2.88
CA ASP A 150 18.31 13.68 3.68
C ASP A 150 18.91 12.59 2.80
N ALA A 151 18.29 12.33 1.64
CA ALA A 151 18.85 11.38 0.68
C ALA A 151 20.22 11.83 0.15
N ALA A 152 20.34 13.09 -0.25
CA ALA A 152 21.61 13.65 -0.74
C ALA A 152 22.68 13.73 0.38
N SER A 153 22.28 14.14 1.58
CA SER A 153 23.18 14.21 2.75
C SER A 153 23.69 12.85 3.16
N LEU A 154 22.80 11.84 3.26
CA LEU A 154 23.18 10.48 3.61
C LEU A 154 24.09 9.86 2.54
N TYR A 155 23.83 10.11 1.26
CA TYR A 155 24.69 9.69 0.17
C TYR A 155 26.10 10.25 0.30
N GLN A 156 26.23 11.54 0.61
CA GLN A 156 27.50 12.20 0.87
C GLN A 156 28.21 11.62 2.09
N ILE A 157 27.50 11.48 3.22
CA ILE A 157 28.01 10.91 4.48
C ILE A 157 28.55 9.50 4.29
N LEU A 158 27.85 8.67 3.47
CA LEU A 158 28.27 7.31 3.14
C LEU A 158 29.42 7.23 2.13
N GLY A 159 30.04 8.36 1.79
CA GLY A 159 31.18 8.45 0.85
C GLY A 159 30.77 8.19 -0.59
N LYS A 160 29.54 8.52 -0.97
CA LYS A 160 29.00 8.43 -2.35
C LYS A 160 29.04 7.00 -2.93
N THR A 161 28.92 5.98 -2.05
CA THR A 161 29.15 4.58 -2.41
C THR A 161 27.85 3.78 -2.58
N PHE A 162 26.84 4.05 -1.76
CA PHE A 162 25.61 3.27 -1.73
C PHE A 162 24.44 4.00 -2.38
N PRO A 163 23.52 3.28 -3.03
CA PRO A 163 22.23 3.83 -3.43
C PRO A 163 21.46 4.41 -2.25
N VAL A 164 21.11 5.70 -2.34
CA VAL A 164 20.23 6.38 -1.37
C VAL A 164 19.09 7.03 -2.13
N LYS A 165 17.87 6.76 -1.72
CA LYS A 165 16.65 7.30 -2.32
C LYS A 165 15.77 7.93 -1.25
N SER A 166 14.90 8.85 -1.63
CA SER A 166 13.88 9.37 -0.72
C SER A 166 12.48 8.98 -1.15
N LEU A 167 11.61 8.78 -0.16
CA LEU A 167 10.18 8.63 -0.35
C LEU A 167 9.54 9.96 -0.81
N PRO A 168 8.43 9.93 -1.56
CA PRO A 168 7.68 11.14 -1.91
C PRO A 168 6.99 11.78 -0.70
N SER A 169 6.63 10.95 0.27
CA SER A 169 6.07 11.30 1.58
C SER A 169 6.15 10.10 2.50
N ALA A 170 6.01 10.32 3.82
CA ALA A 170 5.89 9.22 4.80
C ALA A 170 4.68 8.32 4.50
N THR A 171 3.60 8.88 3.93
CA THR A 171 2.45 8.09 3.47
C THR A 171 2.71 7.61 2.04
N MET A 172 3.08 6.35 1.92
CA MET A 172 3.29 5.69 0.62
C MET A 172 1.95 5.31 -0.01
N SER A 173 1.63 5.90 -1.18
CA SER A 173 0.42 5.55 -1.92
C SER A 173 0.55 4.15 -2.54
N GLU A 174 -0.59 3.51 -2.79
CA GLU A 174 -0.67 2.24 -3.53
C GLU A 174 0.07 2.32 -4.88
N ARG A 175 -0.15 3.39 -5.62
CA ARG A 175 0.50 3.63 -6.91
C ARG A 175 2.02 3.73 -6.80
N PHE A 176 2.52 4.40 -5.75
CA PHE A 176 3.96 4.46 -5.44
C PHE A 176 4.51 3.06 -5.16
N LEU A 177 3.85 2.29 -4.29
CA LEU A 177 4.30 0.95 -3.89
C LEU A 177 4.32 0.01 -5.08
N LYS A 178 3.26 -0.04 -5.88
CA LYS A 178 3.18 -0.88 -7.08
C LYS A 178 4.29 -0.56 -8.09
N LYS A 179 4.58 0.72 -8.29
CA LYS A 179 5.59 1.18 -9.25
C LYS A 179 7.01 0.82 -8.82
N ASN A 180 7.31 0.90 -7.52
CA ASN A 180 8.68 0.80 -7.00
C ASN A 180 9.00 -0.53 -6.33
N TYR A 181 8.02 -1.42 -6.15
CA TYR A 181 8.20 -2.70 -5.45
C TYR A 181 9.35 -3.53 -5.99
N ASP A 182 9.36 -3.81 -7.31
CA ASP A 182 10.40 -4.65 -7.93
C ASP A 182 11.79 -4.02 -7.83
N TYR A 183 11.88 -2.70 -7.90
CA TYR A 183 13.15 -1.99 -7.71
C TYR A 183 13.65 -2.14 -6.28
N ILE A 184 12.82 -1.84 -5.30
CA ILE A 184 13.18 -1.95 -3.88
C ILE A 184 13.51 -3.41 -3.52
N ASN A 185 12.68 -4.36 -3.96
CA ASN A 185 12.87 -5.79 -3.70
C ASN A 185 14.14 -6.38 -4.36
N SER A 186 14.71 -5.72 -5.36
CA SER A 186 15.95 -6.17 -6.03
C SER A 186 17.19 -6.10 -5.13
N PHE A 187 17.15 -5.35 -4.02
CA PHE A 187 18.25 -5.24 -3.08
C PHE A 187 18.18 -6.34 -2.00
N LYS A 188 19.32 -6.72 -1.44
CA LYS A 188 19.40 -7.72 -0.35
C LYS A 188 19.08 -7.11 1.00
N GLU A 189 19.42 -5.83 1.21
CA GLU A 189 19.17 -5.09 2.43
C GLU A 189 18.50 -3.76 2.06
N ILE A 190 17.35 -3.49 2.68
CA ILE A 190 16.57 -2.26 2.56
C ILE A 190 16.72 -1.54 3.88
N ILE A 191 17.40 -0.41 3.89
CA ILE A 191 17.80 0.28 5.11
C ILE A 191 17.07 1.61 5.19
N TYR A 192 16.17 1.72 6.13
CA TYR A 192 15.41 2.95 6.38
C TYR A 192 16.18 3.90 7.28
N ALA A 193 16.40 5.10 6.82
CA ALA A 193 17.07 6.19 7.53
C ALA A 193 16.17 7.43 7.55
N GLY A 194 14.96 7.27 8.10
CA GLY A 194 13.95 8.31 8.26
C GLY A 194 13.83 8.81 9.69
N GLU A 195 12.97 9.81 9.87
CA GLU A 195 12.67 10.40 11.16
C GLU A 195 12.03 9.37 12.13
N GLN A 196 12.27 9.52 13.43
CA GLN A 196 11.69 8.61 14.44
C GLN A 196 10.37 9.12 15.03
N ASP A 197 9.73 10.06 14.35
CA ASP A 197 8.40 10.54 14.70
C ASP A 197 7.30 9.55 14.25
N ALA A 198 6.04 9.84 14.58
CA ALA A 198 4.93 8.93 14.26
C ALA A 198 4.76 8.65 12.75
N PRO A 199 4.86 9.65 11.83
CA PRO A 199 4.86 9.39 10.38
C PRO A 199 6.01 8.51 9.91
N GLY A 200 7.24 8.76 10.41
CA GLY A 200 8.43 7.98 10.04
C GLY A 200 8.35 6.54 10.52
N LYS A 201 7.84 6.30 11.74
CA LYS A 201 7.58 4.94 12.23
C LYS A 201 6.57 4.21 11.36
N ALA A 202 5.46 4.85 10.99
CA ALA A 202 4.45 4.24 10.11
C ALA A 202 5.02 3.90 8.73
N ALA A 203 5.92 4.73 8.19
CA ALA A 203 6.62 4.42 6.93
C ALA A 203 7.57 3.24 7.09
N ALA A 204 8.31 3.15 8.20
CA ALA A 204 9.19 2.03 8.52
C ALA A 204 8.40 0.72 8.66
N GLU A 205 7.29 0.73 9.40
CA GLU A 205 6.40 -0.42 9.58
C GLU A 205 5.89 -0.93 8.24
N LYS A 206 5.42 -0.04 7.38
CA LYS A 206 4.91 -0.41 6.04
C LYS A 206 6.00 -1.01 5.13
N LEU A 207 7.22 -0.49 5.18
CA LEU A 207 8.36 -1.07 4.47
C LEU A 207 8.75 -2.43 5.07
N TYR A 208 8.70 -2.57 6.39
CA TYR A 208 8.93 -3.85 7.05
C TYR A 208 7.88 -4.89 6.67
N GLU A 209 6.60 -4.55 6.66
CA GLU A 209 5.52 -5.46 6.25
C GLU A 209 5.73 -5.99 4.82
N LEU A 210 6.25 -5.14 3.91
CA LEU A 210 6.54 -5.54 2.54
C LEU A 210 7.82 -6.37 2.39
N PHE A 211 8.86 -6.06 3.20
CA PHE A 211 10.21 -6.64 3.04
C PHE A 211 10.80 -7.15 4.36
N PRO A 212 10.11 -7.98 5.17
CA PRO A 212 10.49 -8.27 6.56
C PRO A 212 11.87 -8.91 6.71
N GLU A 213 12.27 -9.77 5.77
CA GLU A 213 13.57 -10.47 5.82
C GLU A 213 14.75 -9.56 5.42
N LYS A 214 14.47 -8.47 4.71
CA LYS A 214 15.49 -7.57 4.14
C LYS A 214 15.54 -6.21 4.81
N PHE A 215 14.59 -5.91 5.70
CA PHE A 215 14.40 -4.57 6.26
C PHE A 215 15.27 -4.33 7.49
N PHE A 216 15.92 -3.17 7.49
CA PHE A 216 16.76 -2.67 8.56
C PHE A 216 16.47 -1.17 8.77
N TYR A 217 16.83 -0.64 9.90
CA TYR A 217 16.76 0.80 10.16
C TYR A 217 18.06 1.35 10.71
N VAL A 218 18.26 2.65 10.54
CA VAL A 218 19.38 3.41 11.09
C VAL A 218 18.93 4.11 12.36
N PRO A 219 19.44 3.77 13.55
CA PRO A 219 19.13 4.53 14.76
C PRO A 219 19.75 5.93 14.68
N MET A 220 18.90 6.95 14.81
CA MET A 220 19.29 8.37 14.83
C MET A 220 19.02 8.93 16.22
N SER A 221 20.05 9.02 17.07
CA SER A 221 19.88 9.40 18.48
C SER A 221 20.24 10.85 18.80
N LYS A 222 21.05 11.51 17.95
CA LYS A 222 21.58 12.85 18.22
C LYS A 222 20.90 13.96 17.42
N HIS A 223 20.52 13.67 16.21
CA HIS A 223 19.87 14.59 15.29
C HIS A 223 18.66 13.92 14.65
N LYS A 224 17.72 14.73 14.18
CA LYS A 224 16.43 14.28 13.68
C LYS A 224 16.52 13.59 12.31
N ASP A 225 17.38 14.13 11.43
CA ASP A 225 17.50 13.70 10.05
C ASP A 225 18.96 13.75 9.55
N ALA A 226 19.22 13.15 8.40
CA ALA A 226 20.57 13.05 7.86
C ALA A 226 21.18 14.42 7.49
N ASN A 227 20.35 15.39 7.10
CA ASN A 227 20.85 16.72 6.80
C ASN A 227 21.24 17.50 8.07
N GLU A 228 20.55 17.29 9.18
CA GLU A 228 20.98 17.86 10.47
C GLU A 228 22.32 17.28 10.93
N PHE A 229 22.55 15.97 10.78
CA PHE A 229 23.87 15.37 11.05
C PHE A 229 24.98 16.02 10.21
N LEU A 230 24.73 16.24 8.92
CA LEU A 230 25.69 16.84 8.02
C LEU A 230 26.01 18.29 8.41
N THR A 231 24.99 19.11 8.65
CA THR A 231 25.15 20.54 8.99
C THR A 231 25.71 20.77 10.38
N ALA A 232 25.51 19.84 11.31
CA ALA A 232 26.09 19.88 12.66
C ALA A 232 27.51 19.34 12.73
N GLY A 233 28.09 18.85 11.62
CA GLY A 233 29.41 18.24 11.60
C GLY A 233 29.50 16.86 12.29
N ALA A 234 28.36 16.20 12.47
CA ALA A 234 28.24 14.89 13.11
C ALA A 234 28.16 13.72 12.10
N SER A 235 28.72 13.91 10.91
CA SER A 235 28.67 12.95 9.80
C SER A 235 29.23 11.58 10.16
N ASP A 236 30.31 11.51 10.96
CA ASP A 236 30.92 10.26 11.37
C ASP A 236 29.97 9.40 12.23
N ASP A 237 29.21 10.02 13.13
CA ASP A 237 28.26 9.31 13.97
C ASP A 237 27.16 8.63 13.12
N LEU A 238 26.61 9.36 12.15
CA LEU A 238 25.59 8.80 11.25
C LEU A 238 26.19 7.74 10.32
N MET A 239 27.39 7.97 9.81
CA MET A 239 28.10 7.01 8.96
C MET A 239 28.28 5.66 9.67
N TRP A 240 28.69 5.67 10.94
CA TRP A 240 28.85 4.43 11.72
C TRP A 240 27.53 3.75 11.98
N SER A 241 26.47 4.47 12.35
CA SER A 241 25.12 3.93 12.52
C SER A 241 24.59 3.31 11.21
N ALA A 242 24.75 4.04 10.09
CA ALA A 242 24.25 3.59 8.80
C ALA A 242 25.02 2.37 8.25
N ARG A 243 26.31 2.25 8.53
CA ARG A 243 27.10 1.07 8.15
C ARG A 243 26.75 -0.18 8.96
N LYS A 244 26.21 -0.01 10.17
CA LYS A 244 25.74 -1.07 11.07
C LYS A 244 24.25 -0.94 11.37
N PRO A 245 23.39 -1.00 10.34
CA PRO A 245 21.96 -0.84 10.56
C PRO A 245 21.43 -1.96 11.44
N GLN A 246 20.39 -1.67 12.21
CA GLN A 246 19.76 -2.62 13.09
C GLN A 246 18.58 -3.30 12.38
N ARG A 247 18.35 -4.58 12.68
CA ARG A 247 17.13 -5.22 12.24
C ARG A 247 15.94 -4.56 12.93
N PHE A 248 14.94 -4.24 12.14
CA PHE A 248 13.66 -3.84 12.68
C PHE A 248 13.02 -5.11 13.26
N SER A 249 12.75 -5.08 14.55
CA SER A 249 11.98 -6.12 15.23
C SER A 249 10.75 -5.41 15.79
N PRO A 250 9.56 -5.64 15.25
CA PRO A 250 8.34 -5.25 15.96
C PRO A 250 8.34 -5.99 17.30
N ASP A 251 7.69 -5.40 18.31
CA ASP A 251 7.63 -5.95 19.67
C ASP A 251 6.88 -7.30 19.69
N ASN A 252 7.56 -8.38 19.26
CA ASN A 252 7.03 -9.74 19.23
C ASN A 252 7.34 -10.54 20.50
N PHE A 253 7.84 -9.87 21.55
CA PHE A 253 8.13 -10.50 22.84
C PHE A 253 7.11 -10.04 23.89
N TYR A 254 6.25 -10.96 24.28
CA TYR A 254 5.21 -10.70 25.29
C TYR A 254 5.64 -11.27 26.64
N LEU A 255 5.53 -10.46 27.70
CA LEU A 255 5.70 -10.93 29.07
C LEU A 255 4.35 -11.49 29.54
N GLY A 256 4.27 -12.82 29.69
CA GLY A 256 3.03 -13.56 29.86
C GLY A 256 2.06 -13.03 30.91
N ASP A 257 2.54 -12.55 32.05
CA ASP A 257 1.66 -12.11 33.15
C ASP A 257 1.04 -10.73 32.92
N LEU A 258 1.65 -9.86 32.10
CA LEU A 258 1.19 -8.49 31.88
C LEU A 258 0.20 -8.35 30.73
N ASP A 259 0.10 -9.36 29.88
CA ASP A 259 -0.58 -9.27 28.59
C ASP A 259 -1.80 -10.20 28.43
N ILE A 260 -1.96 -11.19 29.34
CA ILE A 260 -3.01 -12.21 29.21
C ILE A 260 -4.41 -11.60 29.09
N GLU A 261 -4.75 -10.63 29.95
CA GLU A 261 -6.09 -10.03 29.96
C GLU A 261 -6.36 -9.24 28.66
N THR A 262 -5.37 -8.45 28.22
CA THR A 262 -5.44 -7.66 26.99
C THR A 262 -5.52 -8.58 25.78
N THR A 263 -4.64 -9.57 25.70
CA THR A 263 -4.58 -10.56 24.61
C THR A 263 -5.91 -11.33 24.48
N ILE A 264 -6.45 -11.87 25.58
CA ILE A 264 -7.73 -12.61 25.52
C ILE A 264 -8.89 -11.70 25.09
N LYS A 265 -8.88 -10.43 25.49
CA LYS A 265 -9.96 -9.48 25.15
C LYS A 265 -9.84 -8.90 23.75
N THR A 266 -8.64 -8.75 23.21
CA THR A 266 -8.39 -8.05 21.95
C THR A 266 -8.05 -8.98 20.80
N GLU A 267 -7.43 -10.13 21.06
CA GLU A 267 -7.04 -11.08 20.01
C GLU A 267 -8.10 -12.14 19.80
N ASN A 268 -8.67 -12.15 18.61
CA ASN A 268 -9.44 -13.30 18.13
C ASN A 268 -8.51 -14.07 17.18
N PRO A 269 -8.10 -15.31 17.51
CA PRO A 269 -7.12 -16.05 16.71
C PRO A 269 -7.59 -16.31 15.28
N TYR A 270 -8.91 -16.34 15.07
CA TYR A 270 -9.51 -16.47 13.74
C TYR A 270 -10.81 -15.70 13.67
N SER A 271 -10.98 -14.95 12.59
CA SER A 271 -12.27 -14.39 12.20
C SER A 271 -12.81 -15.14 10.97
N TYR A 272 -14.13 -15.10 10.78
CA TYR A 272 -14.80 -15.83 9.72
C TYR A 272 -15.74 -14.89 8.96
N VAL A 273 -15.68 -14.91 7.64
CA VAL A 273 -16.60 -14.16 6.79
C VAL A 273 -17.53 -15.14 6.08
N PRO A 274 -18.85 -14.95 6.19
CA PRO A 274 -19.82 -15.83 5.54
C PRO A 274 -19.60 -15.94 4.03
N THR A 275 -19.71 -17.14 3.50
CA THR A 275 -19.59 -17.43 2.06
C THR A 275 -20.79 -16.95 1.24
N GLY A 276 -21.85 -16.50 1.90
CA GLY A 276 -23.14 -16.23 1.29
C GLY A 276 -24.04 -17.47 1.13
N HIS A 277 -23.56 -18.64 1.58
CA HIS A 277 -24.32 -19.90 1.52
C HIS A 277 -24.64 -20.44 2.92
N ALA A 278 -25.83 -20.17 3.39
CA ALA A 278 -26.24 -20.49 4.77
C ALA A 278 -25.98 -21.95 5.18
N GLY A 279 -26.23 -22.94 4.27
CA GLY A 279 -26.00 -24.35 4.55
C GLY A 279 -24.51 -24.69 4.80
N LEU A 280 -23.59 -24.01 4.14
CA LEU A 280 -22.17 -24.17 4.34
C LEU A 280 -21.70 -23.36 5.55
N ASP A 281 -22.13 -22.11 5.66
CA ASP A 281 -21.76 -21.20 6.74
C ASP A 281 -22.18 -21.75 8.12
N ASN A 282 -23.31 -22.43 8.21
CA ASN A 282 -23.73 -23.14 9.42
C ASN A 282 -22.77 -24.28 9.85
N LYS A 283 -21.97 -24.82 8.92
CA LYS A 283 -21.01 -25.89 9.21
C LYS A 283 -19.60 -25.35 9.48
N ILE A 284 -19.15 -24.35 8.71
CA ILE A 284 -17.77 -23.86 8.77
C ILE A 284 -17.65 -22.43 9.32
N ARG A 285 -18.75 -21.77 9.66
CA ARG A 285 -18.86 -20.35 10.09
C ARG A 285 -18.53 -19.32 9.01
N GLY A 286 -18.10 -19.73 7.83
CA GLY A 286 -17.59 -18.91 6.76
C GLY A 286 -16.14 -19.22 6.40
N LEU A 287 -15.54 -18.45 5.52
CA LEU A 287 -14.12 -18.55 5.21
C LEU A 287 -13.30 -17.90 6.33
N VAL A 288 -12.19 -18.56 6.70
CA VAL A 288 -11.32 -18.10 7.79
C VAL A 288 -10.42 -16.96 7.34
N LYS A 289 -10.23 -15.93 8.19
CA LYS A 289 -9.12 -14.96 8.12
C LYS A 289 -8.00 -15.39 9.09
N GLY A 290 -6.77 -14.97 8.80
CA GLY A 290 -5.60 -15.38 9.55
C GLY A 290 -5.19 -16.84 9.30
N GLY A 291 -5.66 -17.45 8.19
CA GLY A 291 -5.37 -18.84 7.91
C GLY A 291 -5.76 -19.32 6.52
N ILE A 292 -5.63 -20.64 6.31
CA ILE A 292 -5.85 -21.29 5.03
C ILE A 292 -7.17 -22.06 5.03
N THR A 293 -7.98 -21.87 3.98
CA THR A 293 -9.09 -22.74 3.59
C THR A 293 -8.65 -23.54 2.36
N PHE A 294 -8.75 -24.85 2.43
CA PHE A 294 -8.37 -25.76 1.36
C PHE A 294 -9.63 -26.40 0.74
N VAL A 295 -9.83 -26.18 -0.56
CA VAL A 295 -10.95 -26.72 -1.32
C VAL A 295 -10.44 -27.80 -2.25
N LYS A 296 -10.98 -29.02 -2.12
CA LYS A 296 -10.56 -30.13 -2.97
C LYS A 296 -11.74 -30.87 -3.60
N ALA A 297 -11.60 -31.20 -4.87
CA ALA A 297 -12.57 -32.00 -5.59
C ALA A 297 -11.90 -32.75 -6.76
N PRO A 298 -12.51 -33.84 -7.25
CA PRO A 298 -12.03 -34.55 -8.42
C PRO A 298 -12.12 -33.68 -9.69
N ARG A 299 -11.48 -34.13 -10.76
CA ARG A 299 -11.60 -33.47 -12.06
C ARG A 299 -13.07 -33.49 -12.52
N GLY A 300 -13.56 -32.35 -12.99
CA GLY A 300 -14.97 -32.20 -13.36
C GLY A 300 -15.93 -32.04 -12.17
N GLY A 301 -15.46 -32.07 -10.92
CA GLY A 301 -16.29 -31.96 -9.71
C GLY A 301 -16.74 -30.56 -9.35
N GLY A 302 -16.70 -29.59 -10.27
CA GLY A 302 -17.23 -28.23 -10.05
C GLY A 302 -16.34 -27.30 -9.20
N LYS A 303 -15.03 -27.58 -9.04
CA LYS A 303 -14.11 -26.76 -8.24
C LYS A 303 -14.15 -25.28 -8.61
N THR A 304 -13.98 -24.97 -9.89
CA THR A 304 -13.96 -23.58 -10.38
C THR A 304 -15.29 -22.89 -10.11
N GLU A 305 -16.41 -23.61 -10.20
CA GLU A 305 -17.73 -23.06 -9.84
C GLU A 305 -17.84 -22.77 -8.34
N MET A 306 -17.32 -23.66 -7.50
CA MET A 306 -17.30 -23.43 -6.05
C MET A 306 -16.44 -22.21 -5.69
N VAL A 307 -15.30 -22.03 -6.36
CA VAL A 307 -14.44 -20.84 -6.17
C VAL A 307 -15.19 -19.58 -6.56
N ARG A 308 -15.79 -19.55 -7.74
CA ARG A 308 -16.64 -18.41 -8.19
C ARG A 308 -17.75 -18.10 -7.22
N PHE A 309 -18.36 -19.16 -6.70
CA PHE A 309 -19.39 -19.03 -5.69
C PHE A 309 -18.86 -18.33 -4.42
N PHE A 310 -17.68 -18.69 -3.93
CA PHE A 310 -17.08 -18.04 -2.77
C PHE A 310 -16.65 -16.60 -3.09
N GLU A 311 -16.01 -16.37 -4.22
CA GLU A 311 -15.57 -15.03 -4.64
C GLU A 311 -16.75 -14.06 -4.75
N CYS A 312 -17.76 -14.45 -5.52
CA CYS A 312 -18.97 -13.65 -5.70
C CYS A 312 -19.79 -13.55 -4.40
N GLY A 313 -19.88 -14.65 -3.64
CA GLY A 313 -20.59 -14.68 -2.37
C GLY A 313 -19.99 -13.70 -1.35
N LEU A 314 -18.66 -13.67 -1.19
CA LEU A 314 -17.98 -12.70 -0.33
C LEU A 314 -18.26 -11.26 -0.77
N LEU A 315 -18.09 -10.95 -2.07
CA LEU A 315 -18.28 -9.61 -2.60
C LEU A 315 -19.73 -9.10 -2.50
N THR A 316 -20.71 -10.01 -2.55
CA THR A 316 -22.13 -9.65 -2.47
C THR A 316 -22.67 -9.62 -1.04
N SER A 317 -22.16 -10.49 -0.15
CA SER A 317 -22.63 -10.58 1.24
C SER A 317 -21.87 -9.69 2.21
N SER A 318 -20.67 -9.24 1.86
CA SER A 318 -19.79 -8.47 2.72
C SER A 318 -19.22 -7.26 1.96
N PRO A 319 -19.86 -6.07 2.08
CA PRO A 319 -19.53 -4.90 1.26
C PRO A 319 -18.13 -4.34 1.50
N ASP A 320 -17.53 -4.59 2.66
CA ASP A 320 -16.20 -4.10 3.02
C ASP A 320 -15.06 -5.06 2.64
N VAL A 321 -15.41 -6.30 2.21
CA VAL A 321 -14.40 -7.32 1.89
C VAL A 321 -13.80 -7.07 0.52
N LYS A 322 -12.47 -7.14 0.48
CA LYS A 322 -11.67 -7.10 -0.76
C LYS A 322 -11.02 -8.44 -1.01
N ILE A 323 -10.98 -8.85 -2.26
CA ILE A 323 -10.41 -10.13 -2.66
C ILE A 323 -9.34 -10.00 -3.74
N ALA A 324 -8.36 -10.88 -3.69
CA ALA A 324 -7.42 -11.09 -4.79
C ALA A 324 -7.60 -12.48 -5.38
N MET A 325 -7.46 -12.60 -6.69
CA MET A 325 -7.68 -13.82 -7.44
C MET A 325 -6.48 -14.16 -8.30
N MET A 326 -5.98 -15.39 -8.18
CA MET A 326 -4.99 -15.98 -9.07
C MET A 326 -5.56 -17.24 -9.73
N HIS A 327 -6.08 -17.09 -10.94
CA HIS A 327 -6.62 -18.20 -11.74
C HIS A 327 -5.61 -18.61 -12.79
N MET A 328 -4.84 -19.67 -12.51
CA MET A 328 -3.71 -20.08 -13.34
C MET A 328 -4.09 -20.85 -14.61
N GLU A 329 -5.33 -21.25 -14.76
CA GLU A 329 -5.81 -22.02 -15.92
C GLU A 329 -6.74 -21.24 -16.83
N GLU A 330 -7.18 -20.08 -16.46
CA GLU A 330 -8.11 -19.31 -17.26
C GLU A 330 -7.63 -17.86 -17.50
N GLN A 331 -8.15 -17.27 -18.56
CA GLN A 331 -7.88 -15.87 -18.87
C GLN A 331 -8.76 -14.95 -18.00
N ARG A 332 -8.31 -13.75 -17.74
CA ARG A 332 -9.07 -12.71 -17.00
C ARG A 332 -10.47 -12.47 -17.58
N SER A 333 -10.62 -12.53 -18.89
CA SER A 333 -11.92 -12.39 -19.55
C SER A 333 -12.91 -13.49 -19.11
N THR A 334 -12.43 -14.71 -18.94
CA THR A 334 -13.25 -15.85 -18.43
C THR A 334 -13.66 -15.61 -17.00
N THR A 335 -12.75 -15.12 -16.15
CA THR A 335 -13.03 -14.74 -14.76
C THR A 335 -14.17 -13.73 -14.69
N TYR A 336 -14.07 -12.60 -15.40
CA TYR A 336 -15.10 -11.56 -15.37
C TYR A 336 -16.44 -12.01 -15.96
N ARG A 337 -16.44 -12.81 -17.04
CA ARG A 337 -17.66 -13.40 -17.60
C ARG A 337 -18.32 -14.40 -16.65
N SER A 338 -17.54 -15.13 -15.88
CA SER A 338 -18.08 -16.03 -14.84
C SER A 338 -18.73 -15.23 -13.71
N MET A 339 -18.17 -14.08 -13.31
CA MET A 339 -18.80 -13.16 -12.35
C MET A 339 -20.12 -12.59 -12.91
N ALA A 340 -20.11 -12.17 -14.19
CA ALA A 340 -21.35 -11.74 -14.84
C ALA A 340 -22.40 -12.86 -14.91
N THR A 341 -21.98 -14.11 -15.14
CA THR A 341 -22.86 -15.28 -15.10
C THR A 341 -23.50 -15.44 -13.72
N TYR A 342 -22.74 -15.25 -12.65
CA TYR A 342 -23.24 -15.30 -11.27
C TYR A 342 -24.28 -14.19 -11.02
N GLU A 343 -23.99 -12.97 -11.39
CA GLU A 343 -24.88 -11.82 -11.20
C GLU A 343 -26.18 -11.94 -11.99
N LEU A 344 -26.08 -12.36 -13.25
CA LEU A 344 -27.25 -12.48 -14.13
C LEU A 344 -28.07 -13.73 -13.88
N GLY A 345 -27.49 -14.76 -13.23
CA GLY A 345 -28.12 -16.07 -13.10
C GLY A 345 -28.28 -16.81 -14.44
N ILE A 346 -27.60 -16.35 -15.49
CA ILE A 346 -27.69 -16.87 -16.86
C ILE A 346 -26.27 -17.09 -17.38
N ASN A 347 -25.99 -18.19 -18.08
CA ASN A 347 -24.68 -18.47 -18.64
C ASN A 347 -24.30 -17.45 -19.73
N VAL A 348 -23.26 -16.64 -19.47
CA VAL A 348 -22.68 -15.65 -20.42
C VAL A 348 -21.16 -15.80 -20.51
N ARG A 349 -20.63 -17.00 -20.26
CA ARG A 349 -19.18 -17.27 -20.21
C ARG A 349 -18.47 -17.08 -21.53
N THR A 350 -19.17 -17.33 -22.64
CA THR A 350 -18.67 -17.02 -23.98
C THR A 350 -19.56 -15.97 -24.62
N LYS A 351 -19.11 -15.38 -25.73
CA LYS A 351 -19.92 -14.45 -26.51
C LYS A 351 -21.12 -15.17 -27.13
N GLU A 352 -20.91 -16.41 -27.53
CA GLU A 352 -21.94 -17.30 -28.08
C GLU A 352 -23.02 -17.62 -27.05
N ASP A 353 -22.62 -17.92 -25.80
CA ASP A 353 -23.56 -18.14 -24.70
C ASP A 353 -24.40 -16.90 -24.41
N ALA A 354 -23.76 -15.72 -24.34
CA ALA A 354 -24.47 -14.45 -24.12
C ALA A 354 -25.49 -14.18 -25.24
N ALA A 355 -25.07 -14.31 -26.49
CA ALA A 355 -25.95 -14.14 -27.64
C ALA A 355 -27.11 -15.13 -27.67
N ALA A 356 -26.86 -16.41 -27.36
CA ALA A 356 -27.88 -17.45 -27.28
C ALA A 356 -28.93 -17.16 -26.19
N ASN A 357 -28.52 -16.50 -25.11
CA ASN A 357 -29.41 -16.10 -24.03
C ASN A 357 -29.99 -14.68 -24.18
N GLY A 358 -29.73 -14.00 -25.33
CA GLY A 358 -30.25 -12.66 -25.60
C GLY A 358 -29.63 -11.55 -24.75
N VAL A 359 -28.43 -11.78 -24.18
CA VAL A 359 -27.71 -10.83 -23.35
C VAL A 359 -26.68 -10.10 -24.18
N SER A 360 -26.68 -8.76 -24.17
CA SER A 360 -25.72 -7.95 -24.88
C SER A 360 -24.33 -7.94 -24.17
N GLU A 361 -23.27 -7.68 -24.91
CA GLU A 361 -21.93 -7.51 -24.32
C GLU A 361 -21.89 -6.38 -23.28
N ASP A 362 -22.63 -5.30 -23.52
CA ASP A 362 -22.74 -4.19 -22.57
C ASP A 362 -23.40 -4.61 -21.24
N ASP A 363 -24.40 -5.50 -21.29
CA ASP A 363 -25.03 -6.02 -20.08
C ASP A 363 -24.10 -6.99 -19.35
N VAL A 364 -23.31 -7.79 -20.07
CA VAL A 364 -22.27 -8.63 -19.48
C VAL A 364 -21.21 -7.76 -18.77
N ILE A 365 -20.76 -6.68 -19.40
CA ILE A 365 -19.80 -5.75 -18.80
C ILE A 365 -20.37 -5.11 -17.54
N LYS A 366 -21.59 -4.61 -17.57
CA LYS A 366 -22.25 -3.99 -16.40
C LYS A 366 -22.43 -5.00 -15.26
N ALA A 367 -22.82 -6.21 -15.56
CA ALA A 367 -22.98 -7.28 -14.57
C ALA A 367 -21.63 -7.66 -13.93
N ALA A 368 -20.58 -7.79 -14.74
CA ALA A 368 -19.25 -8.03 -14.22
C ALA A 368 -18.76 -6.86 -13.34
N GLN A 369 -18.95 -5.62 -13.77
CA GLN A 369 -18.55 -4.42 -13.02
C GLN A 369 -19.32 -4.26 -11.69
N LYS A 370 -20.52 -4.77 -11.59
CA LYS A 370 -21.31 -4.74 -10.35
C LYS A 370 -20.71 -5.62 -9.26
N ILE A 371 -20.07 -6.73 -9.62
CA ILE A 371 -19.41 -7.65 -8.68
C ILE A 371 -17.91 -7.32 -8.58
N ALA A 372 -17.22 -7.25 -9.74
CA ALA A 372 -15.80 -6.97 -9.83
C ALA A 372 -15.57 -5.44 -9.88
N ASP A 373 -15.83 -4.76 -8.78
CA ASP A 373 -15.56 -3.36 -8.56
C ASP A 373 -14.10 -3.12 -8.09
N ASP A 374 -13.81 -2.00 -7.46
CA ASP A 374 -12.50 -1.64 -6.90
C ASP A 374 -12.05 -2.53 -5.72
N ARG A 375 -12.89 -3.47 -5.28
CA ARG A 375 -12.59 -4.46 -4.25
C ARG A 375 -11.95 -5.74 -4.79
N THR A 376 -11.73 -5.84 -6.10
CA THR A 376 -11.17 -7.03 -6.73
C THR A 376 -9.79 -6.77 -7.33
N VAL A 377 -8.85 -7.66 -7.05
CA VAL A 377 -7.50 -7.66 -7.63
C VAL A 377 -7.27 -8.97 -8.36
N VAL A 378 -6.90 -8.91 -9.63
CA VAL A 378 -6.52 -10.11 -10.40
C VAL A 378 -5.03 -10.06 -10.69
N PHE A 379 -4.30 -11.10 -10.31
CA PHE A 379 -2.89 -11.21 -10.60
C PHE A 379 -2.55 -12.55 -11.28
N GLU A 380 -1.50 -12.57 -12.07
CA GLU A 380 -1.09 -13.70 -12.87
C GLU A 380 0.39 -14.01 -12.62
N LEU A 381 0.70 -15.28 -12.35
CA LEU A 381 2.06 -15.80 -12.34
C LEU A 381 2.46 -16.18 -13.76
N ARG A 382 3.56 -15.63 -14.25
CA ARG A 382 4.04 -15.93 -15.60
C ARG A 382 4.81 -17.26 -15.62
N SER A 383 4.81 -17.95 -16.74
CA SER A 383 5.44 -19.28 -16.89
C SER A 383 6.95 -19.32 -16.62
N HIS A 384 7.61 -18.17 -16.67
CA HIS A 384 9.06 -18.03 -16.37
C HIS A 384 9.34 -17.44 -14.98
N ASP A 385 8.31 -17.13 -14.20
CA ASP A 385 8.48 -16.63 -12.84
C ASP A 385 8.87 -17.76 -11.90
N ASP A 386 9.65 -17.43 -10.87
CA ASP A 386 9.88 -18.31 -9.76
C ASP A 386 8.54 -18.57 -9.05
N PRO A 387 8.13 -19.84 -8.84
CA PRO A 387 6.89 -20.15 -8.15
C PRO A 387 6.78 -19.54 -6.75
N MET A 388 7.89 -19.27 -6.06
CA MET A 388 7.91 -18.64 -4.75
C MET A 388 7.45 -17.17 -4.78
N LYS A 389 7.45 -16.53 -5.94
CA LYS A 389 6.88 -15.17 -6.10
C LYS A 389 5.39 -15.07 -5.77
N VAL A 390 4.68 -16.20 -5.71
CA VAL A 390 3.29 -16.19 -5.23
C VAL A 390 3.17 -15.58 -3.85
N LEU A 391 4.15 -15.78 -2.96
CA LEU A 391 4.19 -15.19 -1.62
C LEU A 391 4.33 -13.67 -1.68
N ASP A 392 5.20 -13.16 -2.57
CA ASP A 392 5.37 -11.72 -2.80
C ASP A 392 4.08 -11.08 -3.34
N TYR A 393 3.39 -11.75 -4.26
CA TYR A 393 2.12 -11.26 -4.81
C TYR A 393 1.01 -11.25 -3.76
N VAL A 394 0.92 -12.27 -2.92
CA VAL A 394 -0.03 -12.31 -1.81
C VAL A 394 0.25 -11.21 -0.79
N ARG A 395 1.53 -11.02 -0.42
CA ARG A 395 1.94 -9.91 0.48
C ARG A 395 1.61 -8.56 -0.13
N MET A 396 1.90 -8.35 -1.41
CA MET A 396 1.55 -7.12 -2.12
C MET A 396 0.02 -6.90 -2.16
N ALA A 397 -0.75 -7.95 -2.44
CA ALA A 397 -2.22 -7.88 -2.44
C ALA A 397 -2.75 -7.42 -1.07
N ALA A 398 -2.24 -7.99 0.02
CA ALA A 398 -2.65 -7.63 1.37
C ALA A 398 -2.20 -6.21 1.75
N VAL A 399 -0.91 -5.88 1.61
CA VAL A 399 -0.35 -4.63 2.15
C VAL A 399 -0.66 -3.43 1.27
N VAL A 400 -0.65 -3.61 -0.07
CA VAL A 400 -0.84 -2.49 -1.01
C VAL A 400 -2.31 -2.26 -1.33
N TYR A 401 -3.05 -3.35 -1.59
CA TYR A 401 -4.45 -3.27 -2.01
C TYR A 401 -5.43 -3.48 -0.87
N GLY A 402 -4.95 -3.93 0.30
CA GLY A 402 -5.78 -4.16 1.48
C GLY A 402 -6.78 -5.29 1.29
N VAL A 403 -6.40 -6.37 0.58
CA VAL A 403 -7.29 -7.50 0.37
C VAL A 403 -7.43 -8.34 1.64
N ASP A 404 -8.64 -8.83 1.89
CA ASP A 404 -8.97 -9.70 3.00
C ASP A 404 -8.81 -11.17 2.65
N TYR A 405 -9.02 -11.54 1.39
CA TYR A 405 -8.91 -12.91 0.90
C TYR A 405 -8.12 -13.02 -0.39
N VAL A 406 -7.36 -14.10 -0.50
CA VAL A 406 -6.63 -14.45 -1.73
C VAL A 406 -7.06 -15.84 -2.18
N PHE A 407 -7.56 -15.97 -3.41
CA PHE A 407 -7.94 -17.21 -4.05
C PHE A 407 -6.86 -17.66 -5.03
N ILE A 408 -6.41 -18.93 -4.92
CA ILE A 408 -5.38 -19.51 -5.78
C ILE A 408 -5.92 -20.79 -6.42
N ASP A 409 -6.36 -20.69 -7.67
CA ASP A 409 -6.92 -21.80 -8.46
C ASP A 409 -6.00 -22.14 -9.65
N HIS A 410 -5.44 -23.30 -9.70
CA HIS A 410 -5.28 -24.32 -8.69
C HIS A 410 -3.80 -24.52 -8.37
N VAL A 411 -3.54 -24.84 -7.13
CA VAL A 411 -2.20 -24.85 -6.55
C VAL A 411 -1.20 -25.79 -7.23
N GLN A 412 -1.64 -26.87 -7.86
CA GLN A 412 -0.77 -27.78 -8.60
C GLN A 412 -0.04 -27.13 -9.77
N ARG A 413 -0.55 -26.01 -10.30
CA ARG A 413 0.15 -25.26 -11.36
C ARG A 413 1.49 -24.70 -10.88
N LEU A 414 1.60 -24.34 -9.60
CA LEU A 414 2.87 -23.95 -8.98
C LEU A 414 3.87 -25.10 -9.03
N ALA A 415 3.40 -26.33 -8.80
CA ALA A 415 4.24 -27.53 -8.85
C ALA A 415 4.83 -27.78 -10.23
N TYR A 416 4.09 -27.50 -11.31
CA TYR A 416 4.59 -27.69 -12.67
C TYR A 416 5.66 -26.65 -13.08
N LEU A 417 5.78 -25.55 -12.36
CA LEU A 417 6.84 -24.57 -12.55
C LEU A 417 8.13 -24.95 -11.82
N SER A 418 8.09 -25.99 -10.95
CA SER A 418 9.27 -26.44 -10.21
C SER A 418 10.24 -27.19 -11.10
N GLN A 419 11.52 -27.05 -10.81
CA GLN A 419 12.59 -27.89 -11.37
C GLN A 419 12.84 -29.07 -10.40
N GLY A 420 12.90 -30.30 -10.88
CA GLY A 420 13.24 -31.48 -10.03
C GLY A 420 12.16 -32.56 -9.95
N GLY A 421 11.22 -32.58 -10.88
CA GLY A 421 10.22 -33.67 -10.97
C GLY A 421 9.23 -33.70 -9.80
N ALA A 422 8.77 -34.89 -9.43
CA ALA A 422 7.74 -35.07 -8.40
C ALA A 422 8.21 -34.63 -6.99
N ASP A 423 9.44 -34.92 -6.63
CA ASP A 423 10.02 -34.57 -5.33
C ASP A 423 10.23 -33.04 -5.22
N GLY A 424 10.72 -32.40 -6.28
CA GLY A 424 10.83 -30.95 -6.35
C GLY A 424 9.47 -30.26 -6.24
N ALA A 425 8.45 -30.81 -6.90
CA ALA A 425 7.06 -30.30 -6.82
C ALA A 425 6.49 -30.38 -5.39
N THR A 426 6.69 -31.52 -4.72
CA THR A 426 6.22 -31.71 -3.34
C THR A 426 6.96 -30.77 -2.37
N SER A 427 8.30 -30.67 -2.48
CA SER A 427 9.13 -29.79 -1.64
C SER A 427 8.74 -28.32 -1.83
N LEU A 428 8.48 -27.88 -3.06
CA LEU A 428 8.02 -26.53 -3.36
C LEU A 428 6.68 -26.25 -2.71
N LEU A 429 5.67 -27.12 -2.91
CA LEU A 429 4.34 -26.89 -2.35
C LEU A 429 4.35 -26.93 -0.82
N THR A 430 5.20 -27.76 -0.21
CA THR A 430 5.41 -27.75 1.24
C THR A 430 5.95 -26.40 1.70
N ALA A 431 7.00 -25.88 1.03
CA ALA A 431 7.58 -24.59 1.37
C ALA A 431 6.60 -23.43 1.16
N VAL A 432 5.83 -23.46 0.06
CA VAL A 432 4.78 -22.46 -0.22
C VAL A 432 3.69 -22.53 0.86
N GLY A 433 3.25 -23.72 1.23
CA GLY A 433 2.17 -23.92 2.22
C GLY A 433 2.53 -23.36 3.59
N SER A 434 3.67 -23.78 4.12
CA SER A 434 4.11 -23.35 5.45
C SER A 434 4.33 -21.82 5.51
N ARG A 435 4.99 -21.25 4.50
CA ARG A 435 5.20 -19.79 4.43
C ARG A 435 3.88 -19.03 4.19
N MET A 436 2.94 -19.60 3.44
CA MET A 436 1.64 -18.99 3.20
C MET A 436 0.78 -18.99 4.47
N ALA A 437 0.81 -20.07 5.27
CA ALA A 437 0.12 -20.13 6.55
C ALA A 437 0.65 -19.06 7.52
N GLN A 438 1.97 -18.91 7.57
CA GLN A 438 2.59 -17.83 8.34
C GLN A 438 2.18 -16.45 7.84
N LEU A 439 2.22 -16.22 6.52
CA LEU A 439 1.85 -14.96 5.88
C LEU A 439 0.39 -14.60 6.12
N ALA A 440 -0.52 -15.59 6.03
CA ALA A 440 -1.94 -15.41 6.30
C ALA A 440 -2.19 -14.94 7.73
N LYS A 441 -1.47 -15.51 8.70
CA LYS A 441 -1.55 -15.13 10.10
C LYS A 441 -0.94 -13.74 10.37
N GLU A 442 0.23 -13.44 9.81
CA GLU A 442 0.93 -12.15 9.97
C GLU A 442 0.09 -10.97 9.45
N LEU A 443 -0.59 -11.16 8.32
CA LEU A 443 -1.33 -10.09 7.63
C LEU A 443 -2.84 -10.14 7.88
N ASP A 444 -3.31 -11.06 8.73
CA ASP A 444 -4.74 -11.30 9.01
C ASP A 444 -5.59 -11.43 7.74
N ILE A 445 -5.12 -12.23 6.78
CA ILE A 445 -5.83 -12.51 5.53
C ILE A 445 -6.26 -13.97 5.45
N GLY A 446 -7.34 -14.24 4.72
CA GLY A 446 -7.73 -15.60 4.36
C GLY A 446 -7.09 -16.03 3.04
N VAL A 447 -6.48 -17.21 3.00
CA VAL A 447 -5.97 -17.79 1.76
C VAL A 447 -6.79 -19.02 1.39
N VAL A 448 -7.36 -19.02 0.21
CA VAL A 448 -8.19 -20.14 -0.29
C VAL A 448 -7.41 -20.86 -1.39
N PHE A 449 -6.92 -22.04 -1.06
CA PHE A 449 -6.29 -22.93 -2.04
C PHE A 449 -7.27 -23.88 -2.65
N ILE A 450 -7.20 -24.01 -3.95
CA ILE A 450 -7.99 -24.99 -4.70
C ILE A 450 -7.07 -26.09 -5.21
N SER A 451 -7.47 -27.33 -5.02
CA SER A 451 -6.68 -28.50 -5.39
C SER A 451 -7.52 -29.58 -6.08
N GLN A 452 -6.90 -30.21 -7.05
CA GLN A 452 -7.46 -31.39 -7.67
C GLN A 452 -7.03 -32.65 -6.90
N VAL A 453 -7.98 -33.55 -6.65
CA VAL A 453 -7.69 -34.88 -6.10
C VAL A 453 -7.67 -35.92 -7.23
N ASN A 454 -6.91 -37.02 -6.99
CA ASN A 454 -6.93 -38.22 -7.82
C ASN A 454 -8.17 -39.06 -7.49
N ASP A 455 -8.32 -40.20 -8.17
CA ASP A 455 -9.44 -41.12 -7.98
C ASP A 455 -9.51 -41.72 -6.54
N ASP A 456 -8.38 -41.73 -5.82
CA ASP A 456 -8.30 -42.17 -4.42
C ASP A 456 -8.67 -41.04 -3.43
N GLY A 457 -9.02 -39.84 -3.91
CA GLY A 457 -9.36 -38.69 -3.08
C GLY A 457 -8.13 -38.00 -2.45
N ARG A 458 -6.90 -38.34 -2.88
CA ARG A 458 -5.67 -37.73 -2.40
C ARG A 458 -5.26 -36.54 -3.30
N THR A 459 -4.76 -35.50 -2.69
CA THR A 459 -4.23 -34.33 -3.42
C THR A 459 -2.87 -34.67 -4.03
N LYS A 460 -2.68 -34.43 -5.32
CA LYS A 460 -1.40 -34.63 -5.99
C LYS A 460 -0.43 -33.51 -5.59
N TYR A 461 0.69 -33.86 -4.97
CA TYR A 461 1.77 -32.96 -4.50
C TYR A 461 1.37 -31.96 -3.39
N ALA A 462 0.11 -31.84 -3.01
CA ALA A 462 -0.40 -30.78 -2.13
C ALA A 462 -0.87 -31.31 -0.75
N GLY A 463 -0.40 -32.48 -0.30
CA GLY A 463 -0.79 -33.04 1.00
C GLY A 463 -0.38 -32.15 2.17
N SER A 464 0.82 -31.59 2.13
CA SER A 464 1.31 -30.66 3.14
C SER A 464 0.53 -29.34 3.22
N LEU A 465 -0.01 -28.85 2.09
CA LEU A 465 -0.90 -27.69 2.08
C LEU A 465 -2.24 -27.98 2.77
N GLU A 466 -2.74 -29.21 2.62
CA GLU A 466 -3.96 -29.67 3.30
C GLU A 466 -3.75 -29.75 4.82
N GLU A 467 -2.54 -30.14 5.27
CA GLU A 467 -2.16 -30.19 6.69
C GLU A 467 -2.08 -28.81 7.34
N GLU A 468 -1.70 -27.77 6.60
CA GLU A 468 -1.66 -26.39 7.07
C GLU A 468 -3.05 -25.72 7.10
N ALA A 469 -4.07 -26.33 6.52
CA ALA A 469 -5.39 -25.73 6.39
C ALA A 469 -6.22 -25.84 7.67
N ILE A 470 -6.82 -24.72 8.08
CA ILE A 470 -7.78 -24.66 9.20
C ILE A 470 -9.13 -25.26 8.78
N ILE A 471 -9.52 -25.03 7.53
CA ILE A 471 -10.76 -25.55 6.95
C ILE A 471 -10.42 -26.35 5.69
N CYS A 472 -10.95 -27.57 5.62
CA CYS A 472 -10.85 -28.40 4.42
C CYS A 472 -12.28 -28.74 3.90
N ILE A 473 -12.58 -28.30 2.68
CA ILE A 473 -13.86 -28.53 2.00
C ILE A 473 -13.65 -29.60 0.91
N LYS A 474 -14.51 -30.64 0.94
CA LYS A 474 -14.49 -31.75 -0.02
C LYS A 474 -15.77 -31.79 -0.83
#